data_7a662f3fdcd0a3ab97c6238a4e2b86b4
#
_entry.id   7a662f3fdcd0a3ab97c6238a4e2b86b4
#
_cell.length_a   1.000
_cell.length_b   1.000
_cell.length_c   1.000
_cell.angle_alpha   90.00
_cell.angle_beta   90.00
_cell.angle_gamma   90.00
#
_symmetry.space_group_name_H-M   'P 1'
#
loop_
_entity.id
_entity.type
_entity.pdbx_description
1 polymer ?
#
loop_
_entity_poly.entity_id
_entity_poly.type
_entity_poly.pdbx_seq_one_letter_code
_entity_poly.pdbx_strand_id
1 'polypeptide(L)'
;TSSFSDIFEDFFGDLGGGNSTRRSSNRGNDLRYDISIKLEDAYKGIEKNIQYTTYKKCAGCSGSGAAKGSKPVSCSYCNGKGKVRTNQGFFTIQQTCPQCSGYGETIGKPCSDCSGNGKTRSNENVTIKIPKGVDDGTRIRVSGKGEAGTKGGSNGDLYLFVSIDNHNIFKRSEENIYYELPITFSDAALGTTVEVPSIDGGKSKIKIPPGTQHGKQLRLRGKGMPVMRRTTFGDLYIRIITEVPISLSKRQKEILEEFKKLEETKPNPVIKSFFDRAKKFWGSK
;
A
#
# COMPACT_ATOMS: atom_id res chain seq x y z
N THR A 1 5.75 0.16 -28.34
CA THR A 1 5.19 -0.61 -29.46
C THR A 1 4.75 -2.00 -29.00
N SER A 2 3.78 -2.11 -28.11
CA SER A 2 3.22 -3.39 -27.65
C SER A 2 1.74 -3.30 -27.20
N SER A 3 0.98 -2.37 -27.77
CA SER A 3 -0.44 -2.19 -27.37
C SER A 3 -1.47 -2.71 -28.39
N PHE A 4 -1.03 -3.29 -29.51
CA PHE A 4 -1.97 -3.83 -30.52
C PHE A 4 -2.16 -5.33 -30.43
N SER A 5 -1.25 -6.07 -29.79
CA SER A 5 -1.32 -7.54 -29.67
C SER A 5 -2.39 -7.99 -28.69
N ASP A 6 -2.54 -7.26 -27.55
CA ASP A 6 -3.45 -7.65 -26.46
C ASP A 6 -4.93 -7.45 -26.82
N ILE A 7 -5.23 -6.46 -27.70
CA ILE A 7 -6.62 -6.24 -28.19
C ILE A 7 -7.01 -7.27 -29.25
N PHE A 8 -6.03 -7.85 -29.96
CA PHE A 8 -6.29 -8.83 -31.00
C PHE A 8 -6.52 -10.23 -30.43
N GLU A 9 -5.88 -10.59 -29.31
CA GLU A 9 -6.13 -11.87 -28.63
C GLU A 9 -7.50 -11.91 -27.95
N ASP A 10 -7.98 -10.78 -27.39
CA ASP A 10 -9.32 -10.71 -26.81
C ASP A 10 -10.46 -10.77 -27.86
N PHE A 11 -10.21 -10.34 -29.10
CA PHE A 11 -11.23 -10.32 -30.14
C PHE A 11 -11.25 -11.59 -31.01
N PHE A 12 -10.12 -12.24 -31.22
CA PHE A 12 -10.03 -13.46 -32.04
C PHE A 12 -10.04 -14.76 -31.23
N GLY A 13 -9.76 -14.71 -29.92
CA GLY A 13 -9.85 -15.89 -29.04
C GLY A 13 -11.26 -16.44 -28.88
N ASP A 14 -12.29 -15.67 -29.22
CA ASP A 14 -13.71 -16.07 -29.10
C ASP A 14 -14.29 -16.73 -30.36
N LEU A 15 -13.54 -16.83 -31.48
CA LEU A 15 -14.00 -17.46 -32.74
C LEU A 15 -13.55 -18.92 -32.90
N GLY A 16 -12.72 -19.44 -32.00
CA GLY A 16 -12.28 -20.83 -31.97
C GLY A 16 -13.13 -21.69 -31.02
N GLY A 17 -14.12 -22.35 -31.56
CA GLY A 17 -15.12 -23.20 -30.89
C GLY A 17 -14.70 -23.94 -29.62
N GLY A 18 -15.05 -23.40 -28.48
CA GLY A 18 -15.07 -24.07 -27.20
C GLY A 18 -16.22 -23.50 -26.39
N ASN A 19 -17.30 -24.28 -26.26
CA ASN A 19 -18.51 -23.99 -25.48
C ASN A 19 -18.19 -23.88 -23.98
N SER A 20 -17.37 -22.90 -23.59
CA SER A 20 -17.25 -22.53 -22.18
C SER A 20 -18.50 -21.75 -21.81
N THR A 21 -19.55 -22.48 -21.44
CA THR A 21 -20.61 -21.92 -20.59
C THR A 21 -19.92 -21.26 -19.40
N ARG A 22 -19.73 -19.93 -19.43
CA ARG A 22 -19.44 -19.15 -18.22
C ARG A 22 -20.58 -19.44 -17.26
N ARG A 23 -20.40 -20.48 -16.44
CA ARG A 23 -21.27 -20.71 -15.29
C ARG A 23 -21.24 -19.42 -14.51
N SER A 24 -22.37 -18.72 -14.44
CA SER A 24 -22.52 -17.59 -13.54
C SER A 24 -21.95 -18.01 -12.20
N SER A 25 -20.81 -17.47 -11.83
CA SER A 25 -20.13 -17.85 -10.59
C SER A 25 -21.05 -17.50 -9.44
N ASN A 26 -21.60 -18.50 -8.77
CA ASN A 26 -22.40 -18.31 -7.56
C ASN A 26 -21.55 -17.83 -6.37
N ARG A 27 -20.28 -17.56 -6.61
CA ARG A 27 -19.35 -17.02 -5.60
C ARG A 27 -19.76 -15.58 -5.22
N GLY A 28 -19.63 -15.26 -3.96
CA GLY A 28 -19.85 -13.91 -3.45
C GLY A 28 -18.79 -12.93 -3.95
N ASN A 29 -19.13 -11.66 -3.89
CA ASN A 29 -18.19 -10.60 -4.27
C ASN A 29 -17.02 -10.50 -3.30
N ASP A 30 -15.86 -10.16 -3.84
CA ASP A 30 -14.72 -9.82 -3.03
C ASP A 30 -14.90 -8.40 -2.47
N LEU A 31 -14.39 -8.17 -1.27
CA LEU A 31 -14.47 -6.88 -0.59
C LEU A 31 -13.08 -6.24 -0.51
N ARG A 32 -13.05 -4.94 -0.61
CA ARG A 32 -11.88 -4.10 -0.39
C ARG A 32 -11.96 -3.38 0.95
N TYR A 33 -10.87 -3.36 1.68
CA TYR A 33 -10.72 -2.60 2.92
C TYR A 33 -9.34 -1.93 2.93
N ASP A 34 -9.32 -0.61 3.04
CA ASP A 34 -8.08 0.16 3.13
C ASP A 34 -7.73 0.34 4.62
N ILE A 35 -6.48 0.04 4.96
CA ILE A 35 -5.98 0.10 6.34
C ILE A 35 -4.70 0.92 6.39
N SER A 36 -4.66 1.92 7.28
CA SER A 36 -3.48 2.70 7.54
C SER A 36 -2.76 2.22 8.80
N ILE A 37 -1.44 2.16 8.74
CA ILE A 37 -0.55 1.75 9.84
C ILE A 37 0.64 2.70 9.95
N LYS A 38 1.22 2.80 11.15
CA LYS A 38 2.45 3.55 11.36
C LYS A 38 3.67 2.81 10.82
N LEU A 39 4.74 3.54 10.55
CA LEU A 39 6.00 2.97 10.07
C LEU A 39 6.59 1.97 11.09
N GLU A 40 6.46 2.25 12.39
CA GLU A 40 6.91 1.37 13.47
C GLU A 40 6.11 0.06 13.52
N ASP A 41 4.80 0.13 13.18
CA ASP A 41 3.95 -1.06 13.08
C ASP A 41 4.38 -1.93 11.90
N ALA A 42 4.72 -1.30 10.78
CA ALA A 42 5.28 -2.01 9.62
C ALA A 42 6.66 -2.64 9.93
N TYR A 43 7.45 -2.00 10.81
CA TYR A 43 8.72 -2.57 11.27
C TYR A 43 8.53 -3.82 12.14
N LYS A 44 7.66 -3.74 13.16
CA LYS A 44 7.45 -4.81 14.16
C LYS A 44 6.55 -5.93 13.64
N GLY A 45 5.62 -5.58 12.73
CA GLY A 45 4.43 -6.37 12.43
C GLY A 45 3.39 -6.22 13.54
N ILE A 46 2.13 -6.22 13.20
CA ILE A 46 1.03 -6.09 14.17
C ILE A 46 -0.13 -7.02 13.85
N GLU A 47 -0.92 -7.28 14.86
CA GLU A 47 -2.25 -7.85 14.72
C GLU A 47 -3.28 -6.73 14.96
N LYS A 48 -4.18 -6.54 14.00
CA LYS A 48 -5.19 -5.48 14.05
C LYS A 48 -6.58 -6.07 13.87
N ASN A 49 -7.50 -5.72 14.76
CA ASN A 49 -8.91 -6.04 14.61
C ASN A 49 -9.56 -4.98 13.73
N ILE A 50 -10.21 -5.41 12.66
CA ILE A 50 -10.98 -4.54 11.79
C ILE A 50 -12.45 -4.93 11.85
N GLN A 51 -13.31 -3.92 11.79
CA GLN A 51 -14.75 -4.08 11.64
C GLN A 51 -15.15 -3.63 10.23
N TYR A 52 -15.88 -4.47 9.54
CA TYR A 52 -16.35 -4.18 8.19
C TYR A 52 -17.76 -4.74 7.98
N THR A 53 -18.46 -4.17 7.03
CA THR A 53 -19.80 -4.62 6.66
C THR A 53 -19.72 -5.57 5.49
N THR A 54 -20.44 -6.69 5.60
CA THR A 54 -20.56 -7.68 4.52
C THR A 54 -21.97 -8.24 4.44
N TYR A 55 -22.25 -9.00 3.39
CA TYR A 55 -23.48 -9.76 3.26
C TYR A 55 -23.22 -11.24 3.62
N LYS A 56 -23.92 -11.72 4.63
CA LYS A 56 -23.89 -13.14 5.03
C LYS A 56 -25.11 -13.90 4.47
N LYS A 57 -24.99 -15.21 4.40
CA LYS A 57 -26.16 -16.07 4.12
C LYS A 57 -27.24 -15.78 5.15
N CYS A 58 -28.44 -15.54 4.68
CA CYS A 58 -29.59 -15.33 5.55
C CYS A 58 -29.85 -16.58 6.39
N ALA A 59 -29.86 -16.43 7.71
CA ALA A 59 -30.09 -17.53 8.63
C ALA A 59 -31.51 -18.10 8.49
N GLY A 60 -32.50 -17.25 8.24
CA GLY A 60 -33.92 -17.64 8.13
C GLY A 60 -34.21 -18.56 6.94
N CYS A 61 -33.49 -18.40 5.83
CA CYS A 61 -33.70 -19.22 4.63
C CYS A 61 -32.44 -19.99 4.18
N SER A 62 -31.36 -19.95 4.95
CA SER A 62 -30.09 -20.61 4.62
C SER A 62 -29.56 -20.28 3.22
N GLY A 63 -29.83 -19.03 2.75
CA GLY A 63 -29.38 -18.51 1.47
C GLY A 63 -30.30 -18.81 0.29
N SER A 64 -31.44 -19.50 0.45
CA SER A 64 -32.38 -19.81 -0.63
C SER A 64 -33.22 -18.60 -1.09
N GLY A 65 -33.39 -17.60 -0.23
CA GLY A 65 -34.30 -16.47 -0.44
C GLY A 65 -35.79 -16.81 -0.26
N ALA A 66 -36.15 -18.09 -0.13
CA ALA A 66 -37.51 -18.55 0.05
C ALA A 66 -37.94 -18.61 1.51
N ALA A 67 -39.19 -18.35 1.83
CA ALA A 67 -39.72 -18.51 3.18
C ALA A 67 -39.63 -19.99 3.66
N LYS A 68 -39.63 -20.18 4.97
CA LYS A 68 -39.63 -21.54 5.56
C LYS A 68 -40.75 -22.37 4.96
N GLY A 69 -40.45 -23.62 4.54
CA GLY A 69 -41.39 -24.52 3.89
C GLY A 69 -41.66 -24.23 2.40
N SER A 70 -41.11 -23.19 1.85
CA SER A 70 -41.16 -22.87 0.42
C SER A 70 -39.82 -23.15 -0.24
N LYS A 71 -39.82 -23.53 -1.50
CA LYS A 71 -38.62 -23.74 -2.32
C LYS A 71 -38.67 -22.84 -3.55
N PRO A 72 -37.51 -22.39 -4.05
CA PRO A 72 -37.44 -21.77 -5.37
C PRO A 72 -37.97 -22.76 -6.43
N VAL A 73 -38.71 -22.27 -7.39
CA VAL A 73 -39.23 -23.05 -8.52
C VAL A 73 -38.55 -22.62 -9.81
N SER A 74 -38.36 -23.53 -10.74
CA SER A 74 -37.79 -23.22 -12.05
C SER A 74 -38.66 -22.15 -12.75
N CYS A 75 -37.97 -21.12 -13.27
CA CYS A 75 -38.62 -20.03 -14.00
C CYS A 75 -39.30 -20.58 -15.26
N SER A 76 -40.61 -20.45 -15.38
CA SER A 76 -41.40 -20.92 -16.52
C SER A 76 -41.02 -20.20 -17.82
N TYR A 77 -40.62 -18.93 -17.76
CA TYR A 77 -40.31 -18.14 -18.93
C TYR A 77 -39.01 -18.56 -19.64
N CYS A 78 -37.98 -18.98 -18.90
CA CYS A 78 -36.73 -19.43 -19.48
C CYS A 78 -36.47 -20.93 -19.23
N ASN A 79 -37.42 -21.66 -18.67
CA ASN A 79 -37.31 -23.08 -18.34
C ASN A 79 -36.03 -23.39 -17.52
N GLY A 80 -35.76 -22.56 -16.52
CA GLY A 80 -34.59 -22.72 -15.63
C GLY A 80 -33.26 -22.21 -16.20
N LYS A 81 -33.20 -21.79 -17.45
CA LYS A 81 -31.94 -21.42 -18.14
C LYS A 81 -31.39 -20.03 -17.72
N GLY A 82 -32.17 -19.19 -17.11
CA GLY A 82 -31.80 -17.82 -16.73
C GLY A 82 -31.62 -16.85 -17.90
N LYS A 83 -31.66 -17.34 -19.14
CA LYS A 83 -31.50 -16.58 -20.38
C LYS A 83 -32.55 -16.96 -21.40
N VAL A 84 -32.95 -16.02 -22.21
CA VAL A 84 -33.88 -16.22 -23.32
C VAL A 84 -33.17 -15.89 -24.63
N ARG A 85 -33.51 -16.62 -25.69
CA ARG A 85 -33.01 -16.39 -27.02
C ARG A 85 -34.14 -15.76 -27.86
N THR A 86 -33.86 -14.63 -28.45
CA THR A 86 -34.76 -13.95 -29.36
C THR A 86 -34.09 -13.90 -30.73
N ASN A 87 -34.81 -14.45 -31.73
CA ASN A 87 -34.34 -14.38 -33.12
C ASN A 87 -34.80 -13.07 -33.73
N GLN A 88 -33.88 -12.24 -34.17
CA GLN A 88 -34.15 -11.04 -34.98
C GLN A 88 -33.51 -11.21 -36.36
N GLY A 89 -34.29 -11.68 -37.32
CA GLY A 89 -33.79 -12.00 -38.65
C GLY A 89 -32.75 -13.12 -38.64
N PHE A 90 -31.57 -12.84 -39.16
CA PHE A 90 -30.43 -13.80 -39.21
C PHE A 90 -29.63 -13.92 -37.92
N PHE A 91 -29.90 -13.10 -36.89
CA PHE A 91 -29.15 -13.08 -35.64
C PHE A 91 -29.99 -13.63 -34.48
N THR A 92 -29.37 -14.51 -33.69
CA THR A 92 -29.92 -14.97 -32.40
C THR A 92 -29.29 -14.17 -31.28
N ILE A 93 -30.09 -13.32 -30.64
CA ILE A 93 -29.67 -12.52 -29.50
C ILE A 93 -30.01 -13.28 -28.22
N GLN A 94 -29.04 -13.49 -27.34
CA GLN A 94 -29.25 -14.07 -26.05
C GLN A 94 -29.26 -12.95 -24.98
N GLN A 95 -30.36 -12.82 -24.26
CA GLN A 95 -30.52 -11.82 -23.20
C GLN A 95 -30.90 -12.46 -21.88
N THR A 96 -30.61 -11.74 -20.78
CA THR A 96 -31.00 -12.16 -19.43
C THR A 96 -32.52 -12.28 -19.34
N CYS A 97 -32.99 -13.36 -18.74
CA CYS A 97 -34.45 -13.55 -18.58
C CYS A 97 -35.03 -12.44 -17.69
N PRO A 98 -36.03 -11.67 -18.20
CA PRO A 98 -36.60 -10.56 -17.45
C PRO A 98 -37.39 -11.01 -16.21
N GLN A 99 -37.99 -12.20 -16.23
CA GLN A 99 -38.81 -12.70 -15.14
C GLN A 99 -37.96 -13.17 -13.93
N CYS A 100 -36.82 -13.83 -14.14
CA CYS A 100 -35.97 -14.31 -13.08
C CYS A 100 -34.65 -13.56 -12.95
N SER A 101 -34.45 -12.48 -13.71
CA SER A 101 -33.22 -11.67 -13.70
C SER A 101 -31.94 -12.48 -13.80
N GLY A 102 -31.97 -13.56 -14.58
CA GLY A 102 -30.82 -14.42 -14.81
C GLY A 102 -30.68 -15.59 -13.82
N TYR A 103 -31.46 -15.65 -12.76
CA TYR A 103 -31.35 -16.67 -11.74
C TYR A 103 -31.90 -18.06 -12.17
N GLY A 104 -32.68 -18.14 -13.20
CA GLY A 104 -33.29 -19.41 -13.66
C GLY A 104 -34.41 -19.93 -12.76
N GLU A 105 -34.61 -19.33 -11.60
CA GLU A 105 -35.62 -19.71 -10.60
C GLU A 105 -36.38 -18.49 -10.12
N THR A 106 -37.61 -18.68 -9.71
CA THR A 106 -38.48 -17.68 -9.09
C THR A 106 -38.90 -18.12 -7.70
N ILE A 107 -39.08 -17.16 -6.80
CA ILE A 107 -39.46 -17.39 -5.41
C ILE A 107 -40.90 -16.97 -5.24
N GLY A 108 -41.82 -17.93 -5.05
CA GLY A 108 -43.23 -17.65 -4.84
C GLY A 108 -43.56 -16.96 -3.51
N LYS A 109 -42.86 -17.37 -2.44
CA LYS A 109 -42.97 -16.76 -1.09
C LYS A 109 -41.57 -16.33 -0.64
N PRO A 110 -41.23 -15.04 -0.69
CA PRO A 110 -39.92 -14.55 -0.26
C PRO A 110 -39.73 -14.66 1.25
N CYS A 111 -38.51 -14.89 1.67
CA CYS A 111 -38.12 -14.90 3.08
C CYS A 111 -38.25 -13.47 3.65
N SER A 112 -38.91 -13.34 4.80
CA SER A 112 -39.11 -12.05 5.50
C SER A 112 -37.84 -11.37 5.89
N ASP A 113 -36.81 -12.16 6.32
CA ASP A 113 -35.55 -11.63 6.88
C ASP A 113 -34.63 -11.03 5.81
N CYS A 114 -34.71 -11.52 4.58
CA CYS A 114 -33.86 -11.04 3.49
C CYS A 114 -34.64 -10.55 2.25
N SER A 115 -35.96 -10.49 2.34
CA SER A 115 -36.85 -10.04 1.23
C SER A 115 -36.55 -10.75 -0.11
N GLY A 116 -36.23 -12.05 -0.04
CA GLY A 116 -35.93 -12.85 -1.23
C GLY A 116 -34.48 -12.87 -1.68
N ASN A 117 -33.60 -12.01 -1.13
CA ASN A 117 -32.21 -11.88 -1.57
C ASN A 117 -31.30 -13.06 -1.15
N GLY A 118 -31.71 -13.87 -0.17
CA GLY A 118 -30.91 -14.95 0.39
C GLY A 118 -29.72 -14.49 1.23
N LYS A 119 -29.49 -13.19 1.36
CA LYS A 119 -28.36 -12.58 2.11
C LYS A 119 -28.88 -11.48 3.02
N THR A 120 -28.23 -11.30 4.17
CA THR A 120 -28.50 -10.22 5.13
C THR A 120 -27.21 -9.46 5.40
N ARG A 121 -27.33 -8.16 5.61
CA ARG A 121 -26.20 -7.29 5.98
C ARG A 121 -25.76 -7.63 7.40
N SER A 122 -24.45 -7.77 7.59
CA SER A 122 -23.83 -8.08 8.88
C SER A 122 -22.53 -7.30 9.07
N ASN A 123 -22.31 -6.81 10.28
CA ASN A 123 -21.01 -6.25 10.66
C ASN A 123 -20.14 -7.39 11.21
N GLU A 124 -18.97 -7.53 10.65
CA GLU A 124 -18.02 -8.58 10.99
C GLU A 124 -16.76 -7.98 11.58
N ASN A 125 -16.22 -8.70 12.57
CA ASN A 125 -14.91 -8.41 13.13
C ASN A 125 -13.94 -9.50 12.67
N VAL A 126 -12.77 -9.12 12.22
CA VAL A 126 -11.70 -10.03 11.85
C VAL A 126 -10.37 -9.54 12.35
N THR A 127 -9.58 -10.41 12.95
CA THR A 127 -8.20 -10.14 13.36
C THR A 127 -7.29 -10.41 12.17
N ILE A 128 -6.54 -9.41 11.76
CA ILE A 128 -5.61 -9.48 10.64
C ILE A 128 -4.20 -9.39 11.17
N LYS A 129 -3.36 -10.33 10.75
CA LYS A 129 -1.93 -10.30 11.02
C LYS A 129 -1.20 -9.63 9.88
N ILE A 130 -0.63 -8.45 10.15
CA ILE A 130 0.21 -7.71 9.21
C ILE A 130 1.66 -8.09 9.48
N PRO A 131 2.36 -8.71 8.51
CA PRO A 131 3.72 -9.17 8.72
C PRO A 131 4.70 -8.00 8.86
N LYS A 132 5.81 -8.24 9.56
CA LYS A 132 6.93 -7.29 9.61
C LYS A 132 7.53 -7.08 8.22
N GLY A 133 7.94 -5.86 7.95
CA GLY A 133 8.51 -5.48 6.66
C GLY A 133 7.47 -5.23 5.56
N VAL A 134 6.17 -5.25 5.90
CA VAL A 134 5.12 -4.91 4.93
C VAL A 134 5.42 -3.57 4.26
N ASP A 135 5.19 -3.49 2.96
CA ASP A 135 5.42 -2.28 2.19
C ASP A 135 4.12 -1.51 1.92
N ASP A 136 4.25 -0.24 1.60
CA ASP A 136 3.12 0.58 1.18
C ASP A 136 2.46 -0.03 -0.06
N GLY A 137 1.12 0.02 -0.14
CA GLY A 137 0.36 -0.60 -1.22
C GLY A 137 0.27 -2.14 -1.16
N THR A 138 0.85 -2.79 -0.13
CA THR A 138 0.76 -4.26 0.02
C THR A 138 -0.69 -4.71 0.14
N ARG A 139 -1.04 -5.73 -0.65
CA ARG A 139 -2.36 -6.36 -0.64
C ARG A 139 -2.35 -7.67 0.12
N ILE A 140 -3.16 -7.76 1.17
CA ILE A 140 -3.33 -8.96 2.00
C ILE A 140 -4.71 -9.56 1.71
N ARG A 141 -4.76 -10.82 1.29
CA ARG A 141 -6.01 -11.54 1.06
C ARG A 141 -6.41 -12.34 2.29
N VAL A 142 -7.64 -12.18 2.74
CA VAL A 142 -8.27 -12.98 3.78
C VAL A 142 -9.37 -13.81 3.15
N SER A 143 -9.10 -15.09 2.93
CA SER A 143 -9.97 -15.99 2.18
C SER A 143 -11.32 -16.18 2.86
N GLY A 144 -12.40 -16.18 2.06
CA GLY A 144 -13.78 -16.43 2.51
C GLY A 144 -14.39 -15.34 3.40
N LYS A 145 -13.75 -14.17 3.53
CA LYS A 145 -14.24 -13.03 4.32
C LYS A 145 -14.90 -11.94 3.49
N GLY A 146 -15.13 -12.18 2.20
CA GLY A 146 -15.95 -11.34 1.34
C GLY A 146 -17.46 -11.57 1.56
N GLU A 147 -18.27 -11.19 0.58
CA GLU A 147 -19.72 -11.44 0.63
C GLU A 147 -20.05 -12.93 0.49
N ALA A 148 -21.17 -13.34 1.05
CA ALA A 148 -21.71 -14.67 0.83
C ALA A 148 -22.02 -14.92 -0.65
N GLY A 149 -21.76 -16.10 -1.13
CA GLY A 149 -22.20 -16.56 -2.45
C GLY A 149 -23.73 -16.73 -2.52
N THR A 150 -24.24 -16.83 -3.72
CA THR A 150 -25.66 -17.16 -4.00
C THR A 150 -25.80 -18.66 -4.21
N LYS A 151 -27.00 -19.21 -3.94
CA LYS A 151 -27.35 -20.62 -4.23
C LYS A 151 -26.31 -21.64 -3.75
N GLY A 152 -25.78 -21.45 -2.54
CA GLY A 152 -24.75 -22.34 -1.98
C GLY A 152 -23.34 -22.09 -2.50
N GLY A 153 -23.11 -21.08 -3.30
CA GLY A 153 -21.78 -20.66 -3.74
C GLY A 153 -20.87 -20.27 -2.58
N SER A 154 -19.56 -20.35 -2.80
CA SER A 154 -18.55 -19.94 -1.83
C SER A 154 -18.60 -18.42 -1.59
N ASN A 155 -18.14 -18.00 -0.42
CA ASN A 155 -17.95 -16.59 -0.15
C ASN A 155 -16.83 -16.02 -1.05
N GLY A 156 -16.87 -14.71 -1.27
CA GLY A 156 -15.74 -13.95 -1.77
C GLY A 156 -14.64 -13.83 -0.74
N ASP A 157 -13.59 -13.11 -1.07
CA ASP A 157 -12.45 -12.81 -0.21
C ASP A 157 -12.46 -11.34 0.23
N LEU A 158 -11.80 -11.06 1.34
CA LEU A 158 -11.54 -9.70 1.77
C LEU A 158 -10.09 -9.34 1.41
N TYR A 159 -9.91 -8.29 0.63
CA TYR A 159 -8.62 -7.72 0.28
C TYR A 159 -8.35 -6.48 1.09
N LEU A 160 -7.30 -6.52 1.89
CA LEU A 160 -6.80 -5.36 2.60
C LEU A 160 -5.70 -4.69 1.78
N PHE A 161 -5.80 -3.39 1.64
CA PHE A 161 -4.75 -2.55 1.06
C PHE A 161 -4.10 -1.78 2.19
N VAL A 162 -2.84 -2.10 2.44
CA VAL A 162 -2.06 -1.48 3.51
C VAL A 162 -1.47 -0.17 2.98
N SER A 163 -1.72 0.93 3.69
CA SER A 163 -1.00 2.19 3.52
C SER A 163 -0.17 2.49 4.76
N ILE A 164 1.00 3.08 4.56
CA ILE A 164 1.89 3.46 5.67
C ILE A 164 1.83 4.96 5.82
N ASP A 165 1.50 5.41 7.05
CA ASP A 165 1.45 6.83 7.36
C ASP A 165 2.84 7.47 7.23
N ASN A 166 2.87 8.72 6.75
CA ASN A 166 4.09 9.50 6.71
C ASN A 166 4.65 9.69 8.13
N HIS A 167 5.94 9.40 8.30
CA HIS A 167 6.61 9.57 9.58
C HIS A 167 7.33 10.93 9.63
N ASN A 168 7.31 11.60 10.80
CA ASN A 168 7.87 12.95 10.96
C ASN A 168 9.39 13.03 10.79
N ILE A 169 10.10 11.96 11.11
CA ILE A 169 11.56 11.90 11.08
C ILE A 169 12.04 11.00 9.94
N PHE A 170 11.49 9.81 9.84
CA PHE A 170 11.97 8.77 8.95
C PHE A 170 11.27 8.80 7.59
N LYS A 171 12.06 8.65 6.54
CA LYS A 171 11.57 8.37 5.17
C LYS A 171 11.97 6.96 4.80
N ARG A 172 11.04 6.15 4.37
CA ARG A 172 11.31 4.79 3.90
C ARG A 172 11.47 4.78 2.39
N SER A 173 12.43 4.02 1.91
CA SER A 173 12.57 3.62 0.51
C SER A 173 12.93 2.14 0.48
N GLU A 174 11.99 1.30 0.07
CA GLU A 174 12.10 -0.15 0.11
C GLU A 174 12.44 -0.66 1.54
N GLU A 175 13.57 -1.35 1.71
CA GLU A 175 14.05 -1.80 3.01
C GLU A 175 14.89 -0.75 3.76
N ASN A 176 15.25 0.36 3.14
CA ASN A 176 16.11 1.36 3.74
C ASN A 176 15.32 2.49 4.39
N ILE A 177 15.89 3.03 5.47
CA ILE A 177 15.36 4.20 6.17
C ILE A 177 16.32 5.37 5.96
N TYR A 178 15.76 6.54 5.78
CA TYR A 178 16.47 7.79 5.56
C TYR A 178 15.95 8.86 6.52
N TYR A 179 16.84 9.66 7.07
CA TYR A 179 16.46 10.92 7.72
C TYR A 179 17.60 11.93 7.70
N GLU A 180 17.27 13.17 8.01
CA GLU A 180 18.22 14.27 8.08
C GLU A 180 18.52 14.59 9.54
N LEU A 181 19.81 14.63 9.87
CA LEU A 181 20.31 14.96 11.19
C LEU A 181 20.90 16.36 11.17
N PRO A 182 20.25 17.35 11.80
CA PRO A 182 20.84 18.65 11.98
C PRO A 182 21.94 18.59 13.04
N ILE A 183 23.08 19.17 12.73
CA ILE A 183 24.21 19.36 13.66
C ILE A 183 24.73 20.78 13.54
N THR A 184 25.38 21.26 14.59
CA THR A 184 26.01 22.58 14.54
C THR A 184 27.21 22.58 13.59
N PHE A 185 27.57 23.74 13.04
CA PHE A 185 28.75 23.83 12.21
C PHE A 185 30.02 23.51 12.99
N SER A 186 30.08 23.85 14.29
CA SER A 186 31.20 23.52 15.18
C SER A 186 31.36 22.00 15.39
N ASP A 187 30.24 21.27 15.57
CA ASP A 187 30.25 19.82 15.64
C ASP A 187 30.72 19.19 14.32
N ALA A 188 30.29 19.77 13.19
CA ALA A 188 30.73 19.31 11.88
C ALA A 188 32.24 19.52 11.67
N ALA A 189 32.78 20.65 12.16
CA ALA A 189 34.18 20.98 12.04
C ALA A 189 35.09 20.17 12.98
N LEU A 190 34.71 20.04 14.26
CA LEU A 190 35.50 19.41 15.31
C LEU A 190 35.29 17.89 15.40
N GLY A 191 34.19 17.41 14.85
CA GLY A 191 33.72 16.05 15.06
C GLY A 191 32.99 15.90 16.39
N THR A 192 32.03 14.99 16.43
CA THR A 192 31.21 14.75 17.63
C THR A 192 30.67 13.32 17.63
N THR A 193 30.09 12.91 18.76
CA THR A 193 29.32 11.66 18.86
C THR A 193 27.90 12.02 19.27
N VAL A 194 26.92 11.61 18.46
CA VAL A 194 25.51 11.95 18.64
C VAL A 194 24.70 10.68 18.85
N GLU A 195 23.72 10.75 19.75
CA GLU A 195 22.70 9.72 19.85
C GLU A 195 21.57 10.03 18.86
N VAL A 196 21.21 9.04 18.06
CA VAL A 196 20.22 9.15 16.99
C VAL A 196 19.11 8.13 17.19
N PRO A 197 17.86 8.46 16.83
CA PRO A 197 16.75 7.52 16.92
C PRO A 197 16.90 6.40 15.89
N SER A 198 16.42 5.22 16.25
CA SER A 198 16.29 4.06 15.37
C SER A 198 14.81 3.69 15.25
N ILE A 199 14.41 3.10 14.13
CA ILE A 199 13.02 2.74 13.85
C ILE A 199 12.46 1.67 14.83
N ASP A 200 13.32 0.90 15.48
CA ASP A 200 12.96 -0.05 16.52
C ASP A 200 12.51 0.61 17.84
N GLY A 201 12.61 1.95 17.92
CA GLY A 201 12.34 2.74 19.12
C GLY A 201 13.55 2.91 20.03
N GLY A 202 14.70 2.34 19.66
CA GLY A 202 15.96 2.48 20.37
C GLY A 202 16.75 3.73 19.98
N LYS A 203 17.98 3.82 20.52
CA LYS A 203 18.95 4.84 20.19
C LYS A 203 20.23 4.19 19.67
N SER A 204 20.84 4.82 18.71
CA SER A 204 22.16 4.43 18.18
C SER A 204 23.15 5.57 18.35
N LYS A 205 24.38 5.26 18.79
CA LYS A 205 25.46 6.25 18.84
C LYS A 205 26.20 6.25 17.51
N ILE A 206 26.33 7.42 16.90
CA ILE A 206 27.13 7.61 15.70
C ILE A 206 28.27 8.59 15.95
N LYS A 207 29.42 8.27 15.39
CA LYS A 207 30.59 9.15 15.40
C LYS A 207 30.61 9.96 14.12
N ILE A 208 30.58 11.26 14.24
CA ILE A 208 30.71 12.22 13.13
C ILE A 208 32.18 12.64 13.07
N PRO A 209 32.92 12.30 12.01
CA PRO A 209 34.32 12.67 11.88
C PRO A 209 34.50 14.19 11.78
N PRO A 210 35.63 14.75 12.25
CA PRO A 210 35.94 16.16 12.05
C PRO A 210 36.02 16.50 10.55
N GLY A 211 35.58 17.71 10.20
CA GLY A 211 35.53 18.17 8.82
C GLY A 211 34.38 17.57 8.00
N THR A 212 33.35 17.03 8.66
CA THR A 212 32.17 16.51 7.97
C THR A 212 31.43 17.63 7.25
N GLN A 213 31.24 17.46 5.95
CA GLN A 213 30.57 18.44 5.10
C GLN A 213 29.05 18.30 5.14
N HIS A 214 28.36 19.40 4.87
CA HIS A 214 26.90 19.41 4.67
C HIS A 214 26.49 18.43 3.57
N GLY A 215 25.42 17.67 3.80
CA GLY A 215 24.93 16.65 2.87
C GLY A 215 25.67 15.32 2.92
N LYS A 216 26.73 15.19 3.75
CA LYS A 216 27.41 13.92 3.97
C LYS A 216 26.43 12.86 4.46
N GLN A 217 26.47 11.70 3.84
CA GLN A 217 25.62 10.57 4.23
C GLN A 217 26.42 9.55 5.04
N LEU A 218 25.87 9.17 6.19
CA LEU A 218 26.38 8.11 7.05
C LEU A 218 25.45 6.91 6.95
N ARG A 219 25.99 5.68 6.95
CA ARG A 219 25.23 4.44 6.84
C ARG A 219 25.42 3.58 8.09
N LEU A 220 24.32 3.20 8.71
CA LEU A 220 24.25 2.19 9.76
C LEU A 220 23.67 0.91 9.18
N ARG A 221 24.53 -0.10 9.01
CA ARG A 221 24.14 -1.39 8.42
C ARG A 221 23.15 -2.14 9.29
N GLY A 222 22.14 -2.74 8.66
CA GLY A 222 21.13 -3.56 9.33
C GLY A 222 20.22 -2.80 10.29
N LYS A 223 20.14 -1.46 10.20
CA LYS A 223 19.27 -0.60 11.01
C LYS A 223 18.08 -0.02 10.23
N GLY A 224 17.83 -0.53 9.03
CA GLY A 224 16.64 -0.21 8.23
C GLY A 224 15.44 -1.10 8.55
N MET A 225 14.50 -1.21 7.61
CA MET A 225 13.31 -2.05 7.71
C MET A 225 13.66 -3.53 7.57
N PRO A 226 12.91 -4.42 8.24
CA PRO A 226 13.02 -5.86 7.96
C PRO A 226 12.53 -6.16 6.55
N VAL A 227 13.20 -7.07 5.87
CA VAL A 227 12.76 -7.56 4.56
C VAL A 227 11.67 -8.62 4.77
N MET A 228 10.52 -8.42 4.15
CA MET A 228 9.38 -9.33 4.30
C MET A 228 9.78 -10.78 3.94
N ARG A 229 9.41 -11.73 4.78
CA ARG A 229 9.73 -13.18 4.64
C ARG A 229 11.21 -13.52 4.68
N ARG A 230 12.10 -12.61 5.08
CA ARG A 230 13.53 -12.85 5.26
C ARG A 230 13.95 -12.48 6.68
N THR A 231 15.16 -12.86 7.06
CA THR A 231 15.78 -12.50 8.35
C THR A 231 16.71 -11.29 8.23
N THR A 232 16.82 -10.72 7.04
CA THR A 232 17.68 -9.58 6.73
C THR A 232 16.95 -8.26 6.97
N PHE A 233 17.75 -7.23 7.25
CA PHE A 233 17.29 -5.85 7.40
C PHE A 233 17.98 -4.98 6.36
N GLY A 234 17.33 -3.93 5.94
CA GLY A 234 17.95 -2.83 5.21
C GLY A 234 18.85 -1.98 6.09
N ASP A 235 19.29 -0.87 5.57
CA ASP A 235 20.22 0.03 6.23
C ASP A 235 19.53 1.35 6.61
N LEU A 236 20.12 2.03 7.59
CA LEU A 236 19.73 3.37 7.97
C LEU A 236 20.73 4.36 7.41
N TYR A 237 20.25 5.29 6.59
CA TYR A 237 21.02 6.36 5.98
C TYR A 237 20.69 7.69 6.65
N ILE A 238 21.73 8.34 7.19
CA ILE A 238 21.62 9.59 7.91
C ILE A 238 22.34 10.66 7.12
N ARG A 239 21.59 11.64 6.64
CA ARG A 239 22.13 12.79 5.92
C ARG A 239 22.44 13.90 6.91
N ILE A 240 23.67 14.33 6.99
CA ILE A 240 24.10 15.42 7.87
C ILE A 240 23.67 16.76 7.27
N ILE A 241 22.94 17.53 8.05
CA ILE A 241 22.53 18.90 7.73
C ILE A 241 23.25 19.82 8.69
N THR A 242 24.25 20.54 8.20
CA THR A 242 24.98 21.52 9.01
C THR A 242 24.16 22.79 9.15
N GLU A 243 23.82 23.15 10.37
CA GLU A 243 23.10 24.36 10.68
C GLU A 243 24.07 25.46 11.09
N VAL A 244 23.95 26.62 10.44
CA VAL A 244 24.70 27.81 10.77
C VAL A 244 23.84 28.66 11.74
N PRO A 245 24.38 29.12 12.87
CA PRO A 245 23.60 29.89 13.85
C PRO A 245 23.11 31.20 13.25
N ILE A 246 21.79 31.43 13.37
CA ILE A 246 21.13 32.66 12.86
C ILE A 246 21.40 33.85 13.76
N SER A 247 21.49 33.62 15.09
CA SER A 247 21.71 34.67 16.08
C SER A 247 22.96 34.35 16.90
N LEU A 248 23.87 35.28 16.96
CA LEU A 248 25.14 35.16 17.68
C LEU A 248 25.18 36.14 18.86
N SER A 249 25.62 35.67 20.00
CA SER A 249 26.02 36.54 21.11
C SER A 249 27.28 37.33 20.73
N LYS A 250 27.54 38.43 21.46
CA LYS A 250 28.71 39.26 21.24
C LYS A 250 30.01 38.43 21.26
N ARG A 251 30.13 37.53 22.25
CA ARG A 251 31.31 36.69 22.41
C ARG A 251 31.46 35.66 21.30
N GLN A 252 30.37 35.06 20.84
CA GLN A 252 30.40 34.13 19.69
C GLN A 252 30.86 34.84 18.41
N LYS A 253 30.40 36.07 18.21
CA LYS A 253 30.82 36.88 17.06
C LYS A 253 32.32 37.17 17.07
N GLU A 254 32.86 37.60 18.24
CA GLU A 254 34.29 37.86 18.42
C GLU A 254 35.12 36.58 18.09
N ILE A 255 34.74 35.42 18.60
CA ILE A 255 35.41 34.15 18.35
C ILE A 255 35.37 33.78 16.85
N LEU A 256 34.25 33.96 16.19
CA LEU A 256 34.12 33.67 14.77
C LEU A 256 34.92 34.67 13.90
N GLU A 257 35.02 35.91 14.30
CA GLU A 257 35.88 36.91 13.62
C GLU A 257 37.36 36.55 13.78
N GLU A 258 37.75 36.05 14.93
CA GLU A 258 39.11 35.54 15.17
C GLU A 258 39.40 34.30 14.32
N PHE A 259 38.45 33.33 14.30
CA PHE A 259 38.54 32.11 13.47
C PHE A 259 38.64 32.47 11.98
N LYS A 260 37.87 33.44 11.49
CA LYS A 260 37.91 33.92 10.10
C LYS A 260 39.32 34.41 9.72
N LYS A 261 39.99 35.17 10.60
CA LYS A 261 41.38 35.64 10.34
C LYS A 261 42.36 34.46 10.20
N LEU A 262 42.16 33.38 10.97
CA LEU A 262 42.98 32.17 10.86
C LEU A 262 42.72 31.42 9.57
N GLU A 263 41.45 31.39 9.09
CA GLU A 263 41.09 30.73 7.82
C GLU A 263 41.73 31.39 6.60
N GLU A 264 41.95 32.73 6.63
CA GLU A 264 42.62 33.44 5.55
C GLU A 264 44.05 32.96 5.30
N THR A 265 44.73 32.41 6.32
CA THR A 265 46.08 31.86 6.20
C THR A 265 46.09 30.45 5.59
N LYS A 266 45.02 29.69 5.70
CA LYS A 266 44.85 28.34 5.17
C LYS A 266 43.46 28.15 4.60
N PRO A 267 43.20 28.69 3.39
CA PRO A 267 41.86 28.64 2.80
C PRO A 267 41.39 27.22 2.52
N ASN A 268 40.08 26.97 2.74
CA ASN A 268 39.45 25.67 2.50
C ASN A 268 39.64 25.21 1.04
N PRO A 269 39.94 23.92 0.79
CA PRO A 269 40.35 23.43 -0.53
C PRO A 269 39.31 23.71 -1.63
N VAL A 270 38.01 23.60 -1.31
CA VAL A 270 36.91 23.81 -2.26
C VAL A 270 36.82 25.29 -2.64
N ILE A 271 36.91 26.18 -1.66
CA ILE A 271 36.89 27.64 -1.86
C ILE A 271 38.08 28.03 -2.73
N LYS A 272 39.28 27.58 -2.37
CA LYS A 272 40.51 27.83 -3.15
C LYS A 272 40.37 27.37 -4.59
N SER A 273 39.97 26.12 -4.79
CA SER A 273 39.79 25.55 -6.15
C SER A 273 38.78 26.32 -6.98
N PHE A 274 37.69 26.78 -6.35
CA PHE A 274 36.68 27.60 -7.05
C PHE A 274 37.27 28.93 -7.52
N PHE A 275 37.93 29.66 -6.63
CA PHE A 275 38.51 30.96 -6.99
C PHE A 275 39.68 30.85 -7.97
N ASP A 276 40.48 29.81 -7.91
CA ASP A 276 41.51 29.52 -8.88
C ASP A 276 40.94 29.30 -10.29
N ARG A 277 39.82 28.58 -10.39
CA ARG A 277 39.09 28.41 -11.67
C ARG A 277 38.45 29.73 -12.14
N ALA A 278 37.86 30.48 -11.25
CA ALA A 278 37.25 31.77 -11.57
C ALA A 278 38.29 32.77 -12.08
N LYS A 279 39.47 32.83 -11.46
CA LYS A 279 40.60 33.66 -11.93
C LYS A 279 41.04 33.26 -13.34
N LYS A 280 41.15 32.00 -13.65
CA LYS A 280 41.47 31.51 -15.02
C LYS A 280 40.42 31.94 -16.03
N PHE A 281 39.14 31.85 -15.66
CA PHE A 281 38.04 32.30 -16.54
C PHE A 281 38.06 33.80 -16.79
N TRP A 282 38.34 34.63 -15.78
CA TRP A 282 38.40 36.08 -15.94
C TRP A 282 39.71 36.56 -16.63
N GLY A 283 40.81 35.82 -16.45
CA GLY A 283 42.12 36.17 -17.04
C GLY A 283 42.31 35.69 -18.49
N SER A 284 41.34 34.96 -19.06
CA SER A 284 41.35 34.47 -20.44
C SER A 284 40.58 35.42 -21.40
N LYS A 285 40.38 36.69 -21.05
CA LYS A 285 39.86 37.74 -21.91
C LYS A 285 40.99 38.68 -22.36
#